data_b741a326c414feafb40d57fc14f4ea2f
#
_entry.id   b741a326c414feafb40d57fc14f4ea2f
#
_cell.length_a   1.000
_cell.length_b   1.000
_cell.length_c   1.000
_cell.angle_alpha   90.00
_cell.angle_beta   90.00
_cell.angle_gamma   90.00
#
_symmetry.space_group_name_H-M   'P 1'
#
loop_
_entity.id
_entity.type
_entity.pdbx_description
1 polymer ?
#
loop_
_entity_poly.entity_id
_entity_poly.type
_entity_poly.pdbx_seq_one_letter_code
_entity_poly.pdbx_strand_id
1 'polypeptide(L)'
;MEGQAATEELDRLLDAVLPAVVRDSAASEGGRLYRTVMGRVEIPLLRLALELSAGNQLKAARLLGINRNTLRKRLRLLGLLPGSHANAHGAKTE
;
A
#
# COMPACT_ATOMS: atom_id res chain seq x y z
N MET A 1 6.56 -23.03 7.56
CA MET A 1 5.85 -21.93 8.21
C MET A 1 4.88 -21.28 7.27
N GLU A 2 3.68 -21.02 7.74
CA GLU A 2 2.64 -20.43 6.88
C GLU A 2 3.07 -19.08 6.34
N GLY A 3 3.67 -18.22 7.17
CA GLY A 3 4.10 -16.91 6.73
C GLY A 3 5.17 -16.97 5.66
N GLN A 4 6.05 -17.92 5.77
CA GLN A 4 7.11 -18.08 4.80
C GLN A 4 6.56 -18.55 3.45
N ALA A 5 5.59 -19.47 3.47
CA ALA A 5 4.98 -19.96 2.24
C ALA A 5 4.24 -18.83 1.51
N ALA A 6 3.55 -17.97 2.26
CA ALA A 6 2.84 -16.84 1.66
C ALA A 6 3.84 -15.83 1.08
N THR A 7 4.95 -15.60 1.77
CA THR A 7 5.97 -14.69 1.28
C THR A 7 6.61 -15.21 0.00
N GLU A 8 6.85 -16.52 -0.05
CA GLU A 8 7.41 -17.14 -1.27
C GLU A 8 6.43 -17.04 -2.43
N GLU A 9 5.14 -17.19 -2.14
CA GLU A 9 4.14 -17.05 -3.18
C GLU A 9 4.09 -15.61 -3.71
N LEU A 10 4.22 -14.64 -2.81
CA LEU A 10 4.29 -13.24 -3.21
C LEU A 10 5.47 -13.00 -4.14
N ASP A 11 6.63 -13.56 -3.80
CA ASP A 11 7.80 -13.43 -4.66
C ASP A 11 7.53 -13.99 -6.06
N ARG A 12 6.91 -15.16 -6.13
CA ARG A 12 6.59 -15.76 -7.42
C ARG A 12 5.63 -14.89 -8.23
N LEU A 13 4.60 -14.36 -7.57
CA LEU A 13 3.63 -13.52 -8.26
C LEU A 13 4.28 -12.25 -8.78
N LEU A 14 5.15 -11.64 -7.99
CA LEU A 14 5.83 -10.42 -8.41
C LEU A 14 6.76 -10.69 -9.58
N ASP A 15 7.52 -11.78 -9.52
CA ASP A 15 8.40 -12.14 -10.63
C ASP A 15 7.63 -12.41 -11.91
N ALA A 16 6.42 -12.95 -11.79
CA ALA A 16 5.59 -13.28 -12.95
C ALA A 16 4.93 -12.03 -13.54
N VAL A 17 4.53 -11.09 -12.70
CA VAL A 17 3.68 -9.98 -13.12
C VAL A 17 4.45 -8.69 -13.39
N LEU A 18 5.48 -8.40 -12.59
CA LEU A 18 6.19 -7.12 -12.71
C LEU A 18 6.76 -6.83 -14.09
N PRO A 19 7.31 -7.83 -14.83
CA PRO A 19 7.84 -7.50 -16.16
C PRO A 19 6.79 -6.85 -17.07
N ALA A 20 5.57 -7.36 -17.03
CA ALA A 20 4.50 -6.78 -17.85
C ALA A 20 4.08 -5.40 -17.33
N VAL A 21 4.00 -5.26 -16.01
CA VAL A 21 3.66 -3.97 -15.41
C VAL A 21 4.70 -2.92 -15.81
N VAL A 22 5.98 -3.26 -15.72
CA VAL A 22 7.03 -2.32 -16.06
C VAL A 22 6.96 -1.93 -17.55
N ARG A 23 6.78 -2.92 -18.42
CA ARG A 23 6.69 -2.64 -19.86
C ARG A 23 5.50 -1.74 -20.17
N ASP A 24 4.34 -2.09 -19.63
CA ASP A 24 3.10 -1.39 -19.97
C ASP A 24 3.07 0.02 -19.40
N SER A 25 3.65 0.21 -18.22
CA SER A 25 3.56 1.48 -17.51
C SER A 25 4.73 2.41 -17.78
N ALA A 26 5.88 1.89 -18.20
CA ALA A 26 7.09 2.70 -18.32
C ALA A 26 6.88 3.90 -19.24
N ALA A 27 6.20 3.70 -20.35
CA ALA A 27 6.01 4.77 -21.32
C ALA A 27 4.97 5.80 -20.87
N SER A 28 4.00 5.37 -20.07
CA SER A 28 2.88 6.23 -19.70
C SER A 28 3.02 6.87 -18.32
N GLU A 29 3.88 6.34 -17.47
CA GLU A 29 3.98 6.82 -16.09
C GLU A 29 4.81 8.08 -15.94
N GLY A 30 5.66 8.40 -16.89
CA GLY A 30 6.43 9.63 -16.83
C GLY A 30 7.32 9.75 -15.62
N GLY A 31 7.97 8.66 -15.25
CA GLY A 31 8.87 8.66 -14.12
C GLY A 31 8.22 8.37 -12.78
N ARG A 32 6.96 7.96 -12.79
CA ARG A 32 6.23 7.64 -11.56
C ARG A 32 6.01 6.14 -11.35
N LEU A 33 6.69 5.32 -12.13
CA LEU A 33 6.50 3.87 -12.08
C LEU A 33 6.72 3.31 -10.68
N TYR A 34 7.82 3.72 -10.03
CA TYR A 34 8.11 3.22 -8.68
C TYR A 34 6.96 3.53 -7.73
N ARG A 35 6.51 4.79 -7.74
CA ARG A 35 5.44 5.22 -6.84
C ARG A 35 4.14 4.47 -7.13
N THR A 36 3.83 4.28 -8.41
CA THR A 36 2.61 3.57 -8.80
C THR A 36 2.63 2.13 -8.32
N VAL A 37 3.74 1.42 -8.57
CA VAL A 37 3.84 0.01 -8.19
C VAL A 37 3.83 -0.14 -6.67
N MET A 38 4.60 0.69 -5.97
CA MET A 38 4.67 0.57 -4.52
C MET A 38 3.34 0.90 -3.87
N GLY A 39 2.60 1.86 -4.44
CA GLY A 39 1.28 2.18 -3.92
C GLY A 39 0.29 1.02 -4.05
N ARG A 40 0.39 0.27 -5.15
CA ARG A 40 -0.49 -0.89 -5.35
C ARG A 40 -0.31 -1.94 -4.27
N VAL A 41 0.91 -2.10 -3.77
CA VAL A 41 1.19 -3.04 -2.69
C VAL A 41 0.85 -2.43 -1.34
N GLU A 42 1.21 -1.17 -1.16
CA GLU A 42 1.06 -0.52 0.13
C GLU A 42 -0.40 -0.35 0.55
N ILE A 43 -1.27 -0.01 -0.38
CA ILE A 43 -2.68 0.23 -0.05
C ILE A 43 -3.33 -1.00 0.59
N PRO A 44 -3.33 -2.17 -0.04
CA PRO A 44 -3.92 -3.34 0.61
C PRO A 44 -3.18 -3.76 1.88
N LEU A 45 -1.86 -3.55 1.92
CA LEU A 45 -1.09 -3.91 3.11
C LEU A 45 -1.52 -3.09 4.31
N LEU A 46 -1.59 -1.77 4.14
CA LEU A 46 -1.99 -0.89 5.24
C LEU A 46 -3.44 -1.11 5.63
N ARG A 47 -4.30 -1.35 4.64
CA ARG A 47 -5.72 -1.60 4.91
C ARG A 47 -5.89 -2.86 5.75
N LEU A 48 -5.18 -3.93 5.40
CA LEU A 48 -5.24 -5.17 6.16
C LEU A 48 -4.70 -4.99 7.58
N ALA A 49 -3.58 -4.26 7.72
CA ALA A 49 -3.02 -4.02 9.04
C ALA A 49 -4.01 -3.28 9.94
N LEU A 50 -4.73 -2.31 9.37
CA LEU A 50 -5.75 -1.59 10.13
C LEU A 50 -6.93 -2.49 10.50
N GLU A 51 -7.36 -3.34 9.57
CA GLU A 51 -8.45 -4.28 9.86
C GLU A 51 -8.08 -5.22 10.99
N LEU A 52 -6.88 -5.79 10.94
CA LEU A 52 -6.42 -6.71 11.97
C LEU A 52 -6.21 -6.02 13.32
N SER A 53 -6.06 -4.72 13.30
CA SER A 53 -5.86 -3.91 14.51
C SER A 53 -7.14 -3.19 14.92
N ALA A 54 -8.27 -3.52 14.32
CA ALA A 54 -9.57 -2.92 14.61
C ALA A 54 -9.51 -1.39 14.53
N GLY A 55 -8.76 -0.88 13.55
CA GLY A 55 -8.63 0.56 13.33
C GLY A 55 -7.63 1.25 14.24
N ASN A 56 -6.98 0.52 15.13
CA ASN A 56 -6.03 1.10 16.08
C ASN A 56 -4.69 1.32 15.36
N GLN A 57 -4.35 2.58 15.10
CA GLN A 57 -3.16 2.90 14.32
C GLN A 57 -1.86 2.52 15.02
N LEU A 58 -1.82 2.63 16.35
CA LEU A 58 -0.62 2.23 17.08
C LEU A 58 -0.38 0.73 16.94
N LYS A 59 -1.43 -0.06 17.10
CA LYS A 59 -1.31 -1.51 16.92
C LYS A 59 -0.93 -1.86 15.49
N ALA A 60 -1.54 -1.20 14.52
CA ALA A 60 -1.24 -1.45 13.11
C ALA A 60 0.23 -1.12 12.80
N ALA A 61 0.73 -0.01 13.35
CA ALA A 61 2.12 0.37 13.14
C ALA A 61 3.07 -0.67 13.73
N ARG A 62 2.72 -1.20 14.92
CA ARG A 62 3.52 -2.26 15.53
C ARG A 62 3.50 -3.53 14.70
N LEU A 63 2.34 -3.89 14.19
CA LEU A 63 2.21 -5.07 13.33
C LEU A 63 3.08 -4.91 12.08
N LEU A 64 3.08 -3.72 11.49
CA LEU A 64 3.85 -3.44 10.29
C LEU A 64 5.34 -3.22 10.56
N GLY A 65 5.71 -2.94 11.81
CA GLY A 65 7.09 -2.66 12.15
C GLY A 65 7.54 -1.26 11.76
N ILE A 66 6.60 -0.31 11.73
CA ILE A 66 6.93 1.08 11.40
C ILE A 66 6.45 2.01 12.51
N ASN A 67 6.94 3.24 12.49
CA ASN A 67 6.54 4.26 13.45
C ASN A 67 5.10 4.70 13.19
N ARG A 68 4.34 4.96 14.27
CA ARG A 68 2.94 5.36 14.15
C ARG A 68 2.79 6.63 13.30
N ASN A 69 3.69 7.59 13.48
CA ASN A 69 3.61 8.83 12.71
C ASN A 69 3.84 8.56 11.22
N THR A 70 4.75 7.65 10.91
CA THR A 70 5.00 7.24 9.54
C THR A 70 3.75 6.58 8.94
N LEU A 71 3.13 5.68 9.71
CA LEU A 71 1.89 5.03 9.26
C LEU A 71 0.82 6.07 8.97
N ARG A 72 0.61 7.02 9.91
CA ARG A 72 -0.43 8.04 9.74
C ARG A 72 -0.17 8.87 8.49
N LYS A 73 1.10 9.24 8.27
CA LYS A 73 1.46 10.01 7.08
C LYS A 73 1.16 9.24 5.80
N ARG A 74 1.50 7.94 5.79
CA ARG A 74 1.22 7.11 4.60
C ARG A 74 -0.27 6.97 4.38
N LEU A 75 -1.03 6.74 5.44
CA LEU A 75 -2.49 6.63 5.32
C LEU A 75 -3.08 7.90 4.72
N ARG A 76 -2.59 9.06 5.17
CA ARG A 76 -3.08 10.34 4.65
C ARG A 76 -2.75 10.48 3.17
N LEU A 77 -1.51 10.19 2.80
CA LEU A 77 -1.07 10.33 1.42
C LEU A 77 -1.79 9.39 0.46
N LEU A 78 -2.20 8.23 0.97
CA LEU A 78 -2.91 7.25 0.15
C LEU A 78 -4.42 7.39 0.21
N GLY A 79 -4.92 8.36 0.98
CA GLY A 79 -6.35 8.58 1.10
C GLY A 79 -7.07 7.53 1.91
N LEU A 80 -6.39 6.91 2.87
CA LEU A 80 -6.95 5.81 3.65
C LEU A 80 -7.40 6.22 5.04
N LEU A 81 -7.19 7.48 5.45
CA LEU A 81 -7.69 7.95 6.73
C LEU A 81 -9.18 8.20 6.65
N PRO A 82 -9.91 7.91 7.73
CA PRO A 82 -11.34 8.25 7.76
C PRO A 82 -11.55 9.73 7.51
N GLY A 83 -12.48 10.05 6.60
CA GLY A 83 -12.83 11.41 6.29
C GLY A 83 -11.85 12.15 5.39
N SER A 84 -10.86 11.48 4.84
CA SER A 84 -9.84 12.13 4.03
C SER A 84 -10.13 12.08 2.54
N HIS A 85 -11.10 11.47 2.11
CA HIS A 85 -11.25 11.43 0.68
C HIS A 85 -11.97 12.62 0.12
N ALA A 86 -11.58 12.27 0.06
CA ALA A 86 -11.90 12.87 -0.49
C ALA A 86 -11.38 12.94 -1.29
N ASN A 87 -11.20 12.48 -0.81
CA ASN A 87 -10.95 12.59 -1.43
C ASN A 87 -10.48 12.14 -2.04
N ALA A 88 -10.84 11.63 -2.17
CA ALA A 88 -10.74 11.28 -2.68
C ALA A 88 -10.42 11.08 -3.40
N HIS A 89 -10.71 10.93 -3.55
CA HIS A 89 -10.90 11.10 -4.12
C HIS A 89 -10.74 11.48 -4.32
N GLY A 90 -10.82 11.77 -4.47
CA GLY A 90 -11.08 12.35 -4.45
C GLY A 90 -10.74 12.97 -4.24
N ALA A 91 -10.92 13.21 -4.35
CA ALA A 91 -11.09 13.92 -4.06
C ALA A 91 -10.86 14.60 -3.72
N LYS A 92 -11.11 14.90 -3.73
CA LYS A 92 -11.25 15.68 -3.39
C LYS A 92 -11.15 16.26 -2.74
N THR A 93 -11.25 16.25 -2.65
CA THR A 93 -11.41 16.90 -2.11
C THR A 93 -11.12 17.40 -1.47
N GLU A 94 -11.29 17.44 -1.23
CA GLU A 94 -11.25 17.96 -0.68
C GLU A 94 -11.22 18.46 -0.49
#